data_8525fbd111a7ebd2689fdf110c68091b
#
_entry.id   8525fbd111a7ebd2689fdf110c68091b
#
_cell.length_a   1.000
_cell.length_b   1.000
_cell.length_c   1.000
_cell.angle_alpha   90.00
_cell.angle_beta   90.00
_cell.angle_gamma   90.00
#
_symmetry.space_group_name_H-M   'P 1'
#
loop_
_entity.id
_entity.type
_entity.pdbx_description
1 polymer ?
#
loop_
_entity_poly.entity_id
_entity_poly.type
_entity_poly.pdbx_seq_one_letter_code
_entity_poly.pdbx_strand_id
1 'polypeptide(L)' 'MFSTLDLAGDEIIAANPDKVAQALAKPSMLGWFVGQVMKQTGGKANPQAVNTLLKSKLGI' A
#
# COMPACT_ATOMS: atom_id res chain seq x y z
N MET A 1 -11.53 -10.65 -10.67
CA MET A 1 -12.16 -9.72 -9.73
C MET A 1 -11.16 -9.26 -8.68
N PHE A 2 -11.07 -7.97 -8.45
CA PHE A 2 -10.13 -7.43 -7.47
C PHE A 2 -10.76 -7.42 -6.08
N SER A 3 -9.96 -7.72 -5.07
CA SER A 3 -10.41 -7.60 -3.70
C SER A 3 -10.43 -6.12 -3.30
N THR A 4 -11.16 -5.81 -2.23
CA THR A 4 -11.17 -4.45 -1.67
C THR A 4 -9.75 -4.00 -1.31
N LEU A 5 -8.93 -4.92 -0.82
CA LEU A 5 -7.56 -4.64 -0.44
C LEU A 5 -6.71 -4.24 -1.65
N ASP A 6 -6.88 -4.94 -2.78
CA ASP A 6 -6.18 -4.60 -4.01
C ASP A 6 -6.56 -3.21 -4.50
N LEU A 7 -7.86 -2.90 -4.49
CA LEU A 7 -8.34 -1.59 -4.91
C LEU A 7 -7.81 -0.47 -4.02
N ALA A 8 -7.81 -0.68 -2.71
CA ALA A 8 -7.30 0.31 -1.78
C ALA A 8 -5.81 0.57 -2.01
N GLY A 9 -5.03 -0.49 -2.23
CA GLY A 9 -3.61 -0.36 -2.52
C GLY A 9 -3.37 0.41 -3.81
N ASP A 10 -4.09 0.07 -4.87
CA ASP A 10 -3.96 0.74 -6.16
C ASP A 10 -4.35 2.22 -6.08
N GLU A 11 -5.43 2.53 -5.38
CA GLU A 11 -5.88 3.92 -5.21
C GLU A 11 -4.83 4.76 -4.50
N ILE A 12 -4.24 4.23 -3.45
CA ILE A 12 -3.24 4.96 -2.67
C ILE A 12 -1.98 5.17 -3.50
N ILE A 13 -1.55 4.16 -4.24
CA ILE A 13 -0.38 4.28 -5.12
C ILE A 13 -0.63 5.34 -6.19
N ALA A 14 -1.79 5.29 -6.83
CA ALA A 14 -2.14 6.24 -7.89
C ALA A 14 -2.28 7.67 -7.37
N ALA A 15 -2.78 7.84 -6.14
CA ALA A 15 -2.99 9.16 -5.55
C ALA A 15 -1.71 9.78 -5.01
N ASN A 16 -0.66 8.98 -4.78
CA ASN A 16 0.56 9.43 -4.10
C ASN A 16 1.81 9.01 -4.87
N PRO A 17 2.00 9.47 -6.12
CA PRO A 17 3.16 9.06 -6.91
C PRO A 17 4.48 9.48 -6.26
N ASP A 18 4.51 10.61 -5.55
CA ASP A 18 5.72 11.06 -4.84
C ASP A 18 6.12 10.07 -3.76
N LYS A 19 5.12 9.55 -3.04
CA LYS A 19 5.37 8.56 -1.99
C LYS A 19 5.83 7.23 -2.57
N VAL A 20 5.32 6.88 -3.75
CA VAL A 20 5.78 5.68 -4.47
C VAL A 20 7.28 5.79 -4.77
N ALA A 21 7.70 6.94 -5.30
CA ALA A 21 9.10 7.17 -5.60
C ALA A 21 9.96 7.06 -4.32
N GLN A 22 9.47 7.62 -3.22
CA GLN A 22 10.17 7.53 -1.94
C GLN A 22 10.27 6.09 -1.44
N ALA A 23 9.19 5.32 -1.57
CA ALA A 23 9.17 3.93 -1.15
C ALA A 23 10.13 3.07 -1.98
N LEU A 24 10.25 3.35 -3.27
CA LEU A 24 11.20 2.64 -4.13
C LEU A 24 12.64 2.92 -3.73
N ALA A 25 12.92 4.15 -3.30
CA ALA A 25 14.24 4.52 -2.82
C ALA A 25 14.49 4.07 -1.37
N LYS A 26 13.42 4.06 -0.56
CA LYS A 26 13.48 3.71 0.86
C LYS A 26 12.35 2.75 1.20
N PRO A 27 12.60 1.44 1.21
CA PRO A 27 11.52 0.47 1.52
C PRO A 27 10.82 0.70 2.85
N SER A 28 11.47 1.37 3.80
CA SER A 28 10.83 1.71 5.08
C SER A 28 9.60 2.58 4.93
N MET A 29 9.47 3.28 3.80
CA MET A 29 8.29 4.10 3.50
C MET A 29 7.03 3.27 3.26
N LEU A 30 7.16 1.96 3.07
CA LEU A 30 5.99 1.09 2.92
C LEU A 30 5.06 1.17 4.13
N GLY A 31 5.59 1.44 5.31
CA GLY A 31 4.78 1.61 6.51
C GLY A 31 3.73 2.70 6.36
N TRP A 32 4.08 3.78 5.66
CA TRP A 32 3.13 4.86 5.38
C TRP A 32 1.96 4.35 4.53
N PHE A 33 2.27 3.60 3.46
CA PHE A 33 1.23 3.02 2.60
C PHE A 33 0.35 2.03 3.36
N VAL A 34 0.96 1.18 4.17
CA VAL A 34 0.22 0.24 5.01
C VAL A 34 -0.76 1.00 5.90
N GLY A 35 -0.32 2.08 6.52
CA GLY A 35 -1.18 2.92 7.36
C GLY A 35 -2.35 3.49 6.58
N GLN A 36 -2.11 3.96 5.35
CA GLN A 36 -3.18 4.52 4.52
C GLN A 36 -4.21 3.45 4.12
N VAL A 37 -3.74 2.27 3.74
CA VAL A 37 -4.64 1.16 3.39
C VAL A 37 -5.45 0.74 4.62
N MET A 38 -4.83 0.69 5.79
CA MET A 38 -5.53 0.35 7.02
C MET A 38 -6.62 1.36 7.33
N LYS A 39 -6.38 2.64 7.08
CA LYS A 39 -7.39 3.69 7.24
C LYS A 39 -8.57 3.47 6.31
N GLN A 40 -8.30 3.16 5.04
CA GLN A 40 -9.35 2.96 4.04
C GLN A 40 -10.20 1.73 4.35
N THR A 41 -9.60 0.70 4.91
CA THR A 41 -10.31 -0.54 5.23
C THR A 41 -10.87 -0.54 6.65
N GLY A 42 -10.74 0.57 7.37
CA GLY A 42 -11.22 0.68 8.74
C GLY A 42 -10.52 -0.25 9.71
N GLY A 43 -9.26 -0.57 9.44
CA GLY A 43 -8.47 -1.45 10.28
C GLY A 43 -8.78 -2.92 10.13
N LYS A 44 -9.60 -3.29 9.13
CA LYS A 44 -10.01 -4.67 8.91
C LYS A 44 -8.99 -5.51 8.15
N ALA A 45 -8.08 -4.84 7.44
CA ALA A 45 -7.06 -5.54 6.68
C ALA A 45 -5.92 -6.02 7.59
N ASN A 46 -5.31 -7.14 7.20
CA ASN A 46 -4.13 -7.65 7.91
C ASN A 46 -2.90 -6.84 7.49
N PRO A 47 -2.19 -6.17 8.43
CA PRO A 47 -1.04 -5.34 8.07
C PRO A 47 0.05 -6.10 7.30
N GLN A 48 0.30 -7.35 7.64
CA GLN A 48 1.29 -8.16 6.93
C GLN A 48 0.87 -8.41 5.49
N ALA A 49 -0.40 -8.73 5.29
CA ALA A 49 -0.94 -8.96 3.95
C ALA A 49 -0.87 -7.68 3.13
N VAL A 50 -1.18 -6.53 3.73
CA VAL A 50 -1.10 -5.23 3.08
C VAL A 50 0.34 -4.94 2.67
N ASN A 51 1.28 -5.18 3.58
CA ASN A 51 2.69 -4.94 3.31
C ASN A 51 3.19 -5.79 2.13
N THR A 52 2.85 -7.08 2.13
CA THR A 52 3.23 -8.00 1.04
C THR A 52 2.61 -7.56 -0.28
N LEU A 53 1.35 -7.17 -0.26
CA LEU A 53 0.63 -6.71 -1.45
C LEU A 53 1.28 -5.46 -2.02
N LEU A 54 1.60 -4.48 -1.18
CA LEU A 54 2.22 -3.24 -1.61
C LEU A 54 3.62 -3.47 -2.17
N LYS A 55 4.40 -4.34 -1.56
CA LYS A 55 5.71 -4.71 -2.07
C LYS A 55 5.60 -5.29 -3.48
N SER A 56 4.62 -6.18 -3.68
CA SER A 56 4.38 -6.79 -4.97
C SER A 56 3.97 -5.75 -6.01
N LYS A 57 3.09 -4.83 -5.64
CA LYS A 57 2.62 -3.78 -6.54
C LYS A 57 3.75 -2.80 -6.92
N LEU A 58 4.64 -2.51 -5.99
CA LEU A 58 5.75 -1.59 -6.22
C LEU A 58 7.00 -2.29 -6.78
N GLY A 59 7.04 -3.60 -6.73
CA GLY A 59 8.17 -4.36 -7.26
C GLY A 59 9.42 -4.34 -6.38
N ILE A 60 9.25 -4.25 -5.09
CA ILE A 60 10.38 -4.20 -4.16
C ILE A 60 10.37 -5.32 -3.15
#